data_e010cf5902fa5eb592a99ba1e39235e5
#
_entry.id   e010cf5902fa5eb592a99ba1e39235e5
#
_cell.length_a   1.000
_cell.length_b   1.000
_cell.length_c   1.000
_cell.angle_alpha   90.00
_cell.angle_beta   90.00
_cell.angle_gamma   90.00
#
_symmetry.space_group_name_H-M   'P 1'
#
loop_
_entity.id
_entity.type
_entity.pdbx_description
1 polymer ?
#
loop_
_entity_poly.entity_id
_entity_poly.type
_entity_poly.pdbx_seq_one_letter_code
_entity_poly.pdbx_strand_id
1 'polypeptide(L)'
;MTIDPTRSGPAEEDRAGSAVGRVLGRLRRVGTGGPETPPERMRILTIGGRAIRVAVREGAPGRPPLLLCNGIGVSLELFQPFVDALDPQRPVIRFDMPGIGGSPAPVVPYHLVTLPSLLAGLLDQLGYEQADVLGISWGGGLAQQFALSRPDRVRRLVLVATAPGALMVPGHPRVLLRMLTPRRHRDPGYAAHVAGELYGGSAREDPIVARDLLHATTRLGPARGYYYQLISILGWTSLPRLPRLRPPTLILAGDDDPIIPVVNARIMHRLIRRSTLHVYQGGHLELAADPERLASAVQAFLDADLTADGSQP
;
A
#
# COMPACT_ATOMS: atom_id res chain seq x y z
N MET A 1 -58.92 9.61 -31.66
CA MET A 1 -58.26 10.01 -30.38
C MET A 1 -56.88 9.44 -30.44
N THR A 2 -55.94 10.24 -30.97
CA THR A 2 -54.60 9.84 -31.37
C THR A 2 -53.62 10.13 -30.23
N ILE A 3 -52.93 9.11 -29.77
CA ILE A 3 -51.94 9.25 -28.70
C ILE A 3 -50.56 9.42 -29.36
N ASP A 4 -49.90 10.57 -29.09
CA ASP A 4 -48.57 10.94 -29.53
C ASP A 4 -47.49 10.30 -28.60
N PRO A 5 -46.48 9.58 -29.13
CA PRO A 5 -45.39 8.98 -28.37
C PRO A 5 -44.08 9.75 -28.54
N THR A 6 -43.99 11.01 -28.07
CA THR A 6 -42.71 11.74 -28.02
C THR A 6 -42.62 12.57 -26.76
N ARG A 7 -42.19 11.95 -25.66
CA ARG A 7 -41.50 12.63 -24.53
C ARG A 7 -40.64 11.64 -23.76
N SER A 8 -39.47 11.37 -24.29
CA SER A 8 -38.34 10.87 -23.49
C SER A 8 -37.48 12.09 -23.13
N GLY A 9 -37.52 12.44 -21.86
CA GLY A 9 -36.68 13.51 -21.30
C GLY A 9 -35.23 13.05 -21.09
N PRO A 10 -34.25 13.95 -21.20
CA PRO A 10 -32.84 13.66 -21.00
C PRO A 10 -32.50 13.78 -19.51
N ALA A 11 -32.38 12.66 -18.79
CA ALA A 11 -32.01 12.67 -17.38
C ALA A 11 -31.26 11.41 -16.89
N GLU A 12 -30.51 10.71 -17.74
CA GLU A 12 -29.75 9.52 -17.27
C GLU A 12 -28.30 9.42 -17.77
N GLU A 13 -27.81 10.37 -18.59
CA GLU A 13 -26.45 10.30 -19.11
C GLU A 13 -25.36 11.07 -18.32
N ASP A 14 -25.70 11.78 -17.25
CA ASP A 14 -24.72 12.68 -16.57
C ASP A 14 -24.21 12.16 -15.21
N ARG A 15 -24.42 10.87 -14.89
CA ARG A 15 -23.84 10.24 -13.67
C ARG A 15 -22.63 9.36 -13.90
N ALA A 16 -22.21 9.18 -15.13
CA ALA A 16 -21.03 8.38 -15.50
C ALA A 16 -19.75 9.21 -15.70
N GLY A 17 -19.61 10.34 -15.04
CA GLY A 17 -18.31 10.98 -14.81
C GLY A 17 -17.49 10.08 -13.90
N SER A 18 -16.95 8.98 -14.48
CA SER A 18 -16.33 7.87 -13.75
C SER A 18 -15.20 8.36 -12.84
N ALA A 19 -15.03 7.70 -11.70
CA ALA A 19 -13.88 7.88 -10.81
C ALA A 19 -12.54 7.82 -11.59
N VAL A 20 -12.49 7.08 -12.69
CA VAL A 20 -11.37 6.99 -13.65
C VAL A 20 -11.10 8.32 -14.36
N GLY A 21 -12.13 9.04 -14.79
CA GLY A 21 -11.94 10.38 -15.36
C GLY A 21 -11.36 11.35 -14.33
N ARG A 22 -11.67 11.17 -13.06
CA ARG A 22 -11.10 11.95 -11.96
C ARG A 22 -9.66 11.55 -11.65
N VAL A 23 -9.32 10.26 -11.62
CA VAL A 23 -7.96 9.76 -11.38
C VAL A 23 -7.03 10.09 -12.56
N LEU A 24 -7.45 9.84 -13.81
CA LEU A 24 -6.66 10.14 -15.01
C LEU A 24 -6.63 11.64 -15.35
N GLY A 25 -7.69 12.38 -15.05
CA GLY A 25 -7.74 13.83 -15.23
C GLY A 25 -6.84 14.57 -14.24
N ARG A 26 -6.54 14.00 -13.08
CA ARG A 26 -5.59 14.54 -12.10
C ARG A 26 -4.13 14.27 -12.46
N LEU A 27 -3.82 13.17 -13.13
CA LEU A 27 -2.48 12.93 -13.70
C LEU A 27 -2.08 13.97 -14.77
N ARG A 28 -3.05 14.78 -15.28
CA ARG A 28 -2.83 15.86 -16.25
C ARG A 28 -2.87 17.29 -15.68
N ARG A 29 -3.28 17.48 -14.41
CA ARG A 29 -3.28 18.83 -13.80
C ARG A 29 -2.00 19.09 -13.01
N VAL A 30 -0.93 19.35 -13.72
CA VAL A 30 0.19 20.12 -13.19
C VAL A 30 -0.16 21.60 -13.38
N GLY A 31 -0.37 22.32 -12.27
CA GLY A 31 -0.36 23.78 -12.24
C GLY A 31 -1.68 24.46 -11.89
N THR A 32 -1.93 24.68 -10.60
CA THR A 32 -2.51 25.92 -10.04
C THR A 32 -2.15 26.00 -8.54
N GLY A 33 -1.19 26.84 -8.18
CA GLY A 33 -1.10 27.71 -6.99
C GLY A 33 -1.27 27.12 -5.58
N GLY A 34 -0.95 25.82 -5.34
CA GLY A 34 -0.71 25.30 -3.99
C GLY A 34 0.79 25.33 -3.65
N PRO A 35 1.21 25.07 -2.40
CA PRO A 35 2.63 24.96 -2.08
C PRO A 35 3.25 23.95 -3.04
N GLU A 36 4.32 24.38 -3.77
CA GLU A 36 4.97 23.53 -4.76
C GLU A 36 5.34 22.20 -4.13
N THR A 37 4.82 21.12 -4.70
CA THR A 37 5.20 19.77 -4.28
C THR A 37 6.69 19.60 -4.61
N PRO A 38 7.55 19.30 -3.60
CA PRO A 38 8.97 19.14 -3.86
C PRO A 38 9.21 18.06 -4.92
N PRO A 39 10.20 18.25 -5.82
CA PRO A 39 10.46 17.32 -6.89
C PRO A 39 10.86 15.95 -6.32
N GLU A 40 10.25 14.90 -6.85
CA GLU A 40 10.62 13.54 -6.53
C GLU A 40 11.90 13.16 -7.28
N ARG A 41 12.87 12.59 -6.54
CA ARG A 41 14.16 12.14 -7.11
C ARG A 41 14.19 10.62 -7.18
N MET A 42 14.30 10.11 -8.42
CA MET A 42 14.54 8.68 -8.66
C MET A 42 16.03 8.37 -8.54
N ARG A 43 16.37 7.34 -7.75
CA ARG A 43 17.77 6.90 -7.52
C ARG A 43 17.86 5.37 -7.63
N ILE A 44 19.07 4.87 -7.93
CA ILE A 44 19.45 3.48 -7.73
C ILE A 44 20.47 3.48 -6.58
N LEU A 45 20.13 2.84 -5.48
CA LEU A 45 20.99 2.68 -4.31
C LEU A 45 21.52 1.26 -4.25
N THR A 46 22.78 1.07 -3.85
CA THR A 46 23.34 -0.26 -3.63
C THR A 46 23.28 -0.61 -2.14
N ILE A 47 22.38 -1.50 -1.76
CA ILE A 47 22.14 -1.87 -0.37
C ILE A 47 22.45 -3.35 -0.18
N GLY A 48 23.45 -3.67 0.65
CA GLY A 48 23.91 -5.05 0.84
C GLY A 48 24.29 -5.75 -0.47
N GLY A 49 24.92 -5.02 -1.39
CA GLY A 49 25.32 -5.53 -2.71
C GLY A 49 24.17 -5.65 -3.73
N ARG A 50 22.98 -5.16 -3.42
CA ARG A 50 21.79 -5.20 -4.32
C ARG A 50 21.46 -3.80 -4.81
N ALA A 51 21.28 -3.64 -6.10
CA ALA A 51 20.76 -2.41 -6.69
C ALA A 51 19.25 -2.30 -6.40
N ILE A 52 18.84 -1.24 -5.73
CA ILE A 52 17.46 -0.96 -5.35
C ILE A 52 17.03 0.35 -5.97
N ARG A 53 15.96 0.33 -6.75
CA ARG A 53 15.33 1.54 -7.27
C ARG A 53 14.50 2.21 -6.19
N VAL A 54 14.75 3.49 -5.97
CA VAL A 54 14.16 4.29 -4.90
C VAL A 54 13.63 5.61 -5.47
N ALA A 55 12.47 6.03 -5.01
CA ALA A 55 11.92 7.35 -5.22
C ALA A 55 11.89 8.10 -3.89
N VAL A 56 12.46 9.29 -3.85
CA VAL A 56 12.51 10.14 -2.66
C VAL A 56 11.84 11.47 -2.98
N ARG A 57 10.73 11.75 -2.31
CA ARG A 57 10.15 13.09 -2.21
C ARG A 57 10.70 13.73 -0.95
N GLU A 58 11.42 14.83 -1.12
CA GLU A 58 11.91 15.62 0.00
C GLU A 58 10.75 16.36 0.68
N GLY A 59 10.92 16.84 1.88
CA GLY A 59 9.91 17.55 2.65
C GLY A 59 10.52 18.52 3.64
N ALA A 60 9.75 18.94 4.62
CA ALA A 60 10.20 19.88 5.65
C ALA A 60 11.40 19.30 6.43
N PRO A 61 12.45 20.10 6.67
CA PRO A 61 13.61 19.69 7.46
C PRO A 61 13.19 19.20 8.87
N GLY A 62 13.80 18.11 9.32
CA GLY A 62 13.55 17.54 10.65
C GLY A 62 12.27 16.70 10.75
N ARG A 63 11.41 16.68 9.73
CA ARG A 63 10.21 15.82 9.71
C ARG A 63 10.62 14.38 9.37
N PRO A 64 10.20 13.37 10.16
CA PRO A 64 10.50 11.97 9.86
C PRO A 64 9.90 11.55 8.51
N PRO A 65 10.66 10.80 7.67
CA PRO A 65 10.16 10.33 6.39
C PRO A 65 9.12 9.24 6.58
N LEU A 66 8.17 9.15 5.63
CA LEU A 66 7.26 8.03 5.49
C LEU A 66 7.84 7.01 4.50
N LEU A 67 8.26 5.85 5.00
CA LEU A 67 8.74 4.73 4.20
C LEU A 67 7.57 3.83 3.81
N LEU A 68 7.35 3.65 2.51
CA LEU A 68 6.22 2.89 1.95
C LEU A 68 6.67 1.52 1.46
N CYS A 69 6.10 0.45 2.04
CA CYS A 69 6.34 -0.95 1.69
C CYS A 69 5.16 -1.48 0.86
N ASN A 70 5.41 -1.77 -0.42
CA ASN A 70 4.40 -2.22 -1.39
C ASN A 70 3.90 -3.64 -1.16
N GLY A 71 2.71 -3.91 -1.70
CA GLY A 71 2.14 -5.24 -1.86
C GLY A 71 2.91 -6.13 -2.83
N ILE A 72 2.45 -7.38 -2.97
CA ILE A 72 3.13 -8.37 -3.82
C ILE A 72 3.01 -8.02 -5.31
N GLY A 73 4.13 -8.05 -6.03
CA GLY A 73 4.19 -7.94 -7.48
C GLY A 73 4.05 -6.52 -8.04
N VAL A 74 3.89 -5.50 -7.19
CA VAL A 74 3.70 -4.11 -7.64
C VAL A 74 4.89 -3.23 -7.33
N SER A 75 5.19 -2.32 -8.27
CA SER A 75 6.29 -1.37 -8.16
C SER A 75 5.89 -0.10 -7.39
N LEU A 76 6.87 0.74 -7.10
CA LEU A 76 6.71 1.94 -6.28
C LEU A 76 5.67 2.94 -6.83
N GLU A 77 5.35 2.86 -8.11
CA GLU A 77 4.35 3.73 -8.76
C GLU A 77 2.93 3.51 -8.24
N LEU A 78 2.59 2.31 -7.71
CA LEU A 78 1.25 2.05 -7.15
C LEU A 78 0.87 3.05 -6.06
N PHE A 79 1.84 3.52 -5.30
CA PHE A 79 1.61 4.51 -4.25
C PHE A 79 1.47 5.95 -4.75
N GLN A 80 1.63 6.23 -6.06
CA GLN A 80 1.63 7.62 -6.54
C GLN A 80 0.34 8.37 -6.15
N PRO A 81 -0.88 7.82 -6.36
CA PRO A 81 -2.09 8.53 -5.96
C PRO A 81 -2.14 8.85 -4.47
N PHE A 82 -1.69 7.92 -3.63
CA PHE A 82 -1.62 8.12 -2.18
C PHE A 82 -0.58 9.19 -1.79
N VAL A 83 0.59 9.18 -2.42
CA VAL A 83 1.65 10.18 -2.19
C VAL A 83 1.19 11.57 -2.59
N ASP A 84 0.42 11.69 -3.68
CA ASP A 84 -0.13 12.98 -4.15
C ASP A 84 -1.20 13.53 -3.21
N ALA A 85 -1.90 12.65 -2.47
CA ALA A 85 -2.90 13.02 -1.47
C ALA A 85 -2.29 13.36 -0.09
N LEU A 86 -1.00 13.08 0.13
CA LEU A 86 -0.31 13.45 1.36
C LEU A 86 0.12 14.92 1.34
N ASP A 87 0.28 15.49 2.55
CA ASP A 87 0.92 16.79 2.73
C ASP A 87 2.22 16.88 1.90
N PRO A 88 2.37 17.86 0.99
CA PRO A 88 3.57 18.02 0.17
C PRO A 88 4.87 18.17 1.00
N GLN A 89 4.76 18.69 2.22
CA GLN A 89 5.91 18.88 3.11
C GLN A 89 6.31 17.61 3.89
N ARG A 90 5.61 16.48 3.70
CA ARG A 90 6.02 15.19 4.29
C ARG A 90 7.08 14.53 3.40
N PRO A 91 8.28 14.23 3.92
CA PRO A 91 9.24 13.42 3.18
C PRO A 91 8.69 12.02 2.96
N VAL A 92 8.83 11.48 1.74
CA VAL A 92 8.33 10.13 1.38
C VAL A 92 9.44 9.34 0.69
N ILE A 93 9.61 8.09 1.12
CA ILE A 93 10.53 7.12 0.53
C ILE A 93 9.72 5.95 0.00
N ARG A 94 9.84 5.69 -1.30
CA ARG A 94 9.27 4.51 -1.97
C ARG A 94 10.40 3.72 -2.63
N PHE A 95 10.27 2.43 -2.70
CA PHE A 95 11.28 1.57 -3.30
C PHE A 95 10.67 0.34 -3.95
N ASP A 96 11.37 -0.20 -4.94
CA ASP A 96 11.04 -1.47 -5.55
C ASP A 96 11.77 -2.60 -4.82
N MET A 97 11.03 -3.62 -4.41
CA MET A 97 11.62 -4.83 -3.85
C MET A 97 12.54 -5.53 -4.87
N PRO A 98 13.59 -6.24 -4.43
CA PRO A 98 14.44 -7.01 -5.34
C PRO A 98 13.62 -7.94 -6.25
N GLY A 99 13.73 -7.75 -7.56
CA GLY A 99 12.98 -8.48 -8.59
C GLY A 99 11.63 -7.86 -8.96
N ILE A 100 11.27 -6.71 -8.42
CA ILE A 100 10.05 -5.98 -8.74
C ILE A 100 10.42 -4.65 -9.39
N GLY A 101 9.58 -4.18 -10.29
CA GLY A 101 9.73 -2.87 -10.93
C GLY A 101 11.10 -2.71 -11.59
N GLY A 102 11.84 -1.68 -11.17
CA GLY A 102 13.18 -1.38 -11.67
C GLY A 102 14.32 -1.95 -10.83
N SER A 103 14.04 -2.71 -9.76
CA SER A 103 15.07 -3.38 -8.96
C SER A 103 15.40 -4.76 -9.55
N PRO A 104 16.67 -5.07 -9.87
CA PRO A 104 17.06 -6.38 -10.42
C PRO A 104 16.67 -7.53 -9.50
N ALA A 105 16.28 -8.65 -10.10
CA ALA A 105 16.00 -9.86 -9.33
C ALA A 105 17.30 -10.52 -8.85
N PRO A 106 17.38 -10.90 -7.57
CA PRO A 106 18.52 -11.63 -7.05
C PRO A 106 18.61 -13.03 -7.65
N VAL A 107 19.78 -13.65 -7.54
CA VAL A 107 20.00 -15.02 -8.05
C VAL A 107 19.18 -16.04 -7.27
N VAL A 108 19.08 -15.86 -5.94
CA VAL A 108 18.36 -16.76 -5.04
C VAL A 108 17.18 -16.04 -4.39
N PRO A 109 16.10 -16.76 -4.04
CA PRO A 109 15.00 -16.19 -3.26
C PRO A 109 15.50 -15.61 -1.93
N TYR A 110 14.81 -14.60 -1.45
CA TYR A 110 14.99 -14.04 -0.11
C TYR A 110 13.86 -14.49 0.82
N HIS A 111 14.10 -14.44 2.12
CA HIS A 111 13.07 -14.67 3.13
C HIS A 111 12.70 -13.34 3.81
N LEU A 112 11.44 -13.19 4.22
CA LEU A 112 10.93 -11.95 4.81
C LEU A 112 11.76 -11.49 6.02
N VAL A 113 12.26 -12.41 6.84
CA VAL A 113 13.07 -12.10 8.02
C VAL A 113 14.42 -11.47 7.71
N THR A 114 14.93 -11.59 6.48
CA THR A 114 16.22 -11.00 6.06
C THR A 114 16.09 -9.58 5.53
N LEU A 115 14.88 -9.16 5.18
CA LEU A 115 14.61 -7.87 4.52
C LEU A 115 14.70 -6.64 5.44
N PRO A 116 14.54 -6.72 6.78
CA PRO A 116 14.78 -5.58 7.67
C PRO A 116 16.15 -4.92 7.50
N SER A 117 17.18 -5.69 7.17
CA SER A 117 18.52 -5.15 6.91
C SER A 117 18.58 -4.30 5.64
N LEU A 118 17.76 -4.64 4.63
CA LEU A 118 17.61 -3.83 3.42
C LEU A 118 16.95 -2.48 3.76
N LEU A 119 15.86 -2.48 4.55
CA LEU A 119 15.18 -1.25 4.93
C LEU A 119 16.07 -0.36 5.82
N ALA A 120 16.80 -0.95 6.77
CA ALA A 120 17.76 -0.21 7.59
C ALA A 120 18.85 0.43 6.73
N GLY A 121 19.46 -0.34 5.82
CA GLY A 121 20.49 0.17 4.91
C GLY A 121 19.95 1.24 3.94
N LEU A 122 18.67 1.18 3.55
CA LEU A 122 18.01 2.21 2.77
C LEU A 122 17.93 3.53 3.57
N LEU A 123 17.47 3.48 4.81
CA LEU A 123 17.40 4.64 5.69
C LEU A 123 18.81 5.22 5.97
N ASP A 124 19.80 4.36 6.23
CA ASP A 124 21.18 4.77 6.48
C ASP A 124 21.78 5.54 5.29
N GLN A 125 21.62 5.05 4.05
CA GLN A 125 22.11 5.72 2.85
C GLN A 125 21.39 7.03 2.54
N LEU A 126 20.18 7.20 3.03
CA LEU A 126 19.40 8.43 2.89
C LEU A 126 19.59 9.38 4.08
N GLY A 127 20.37 9.00 5.10
CA GLY A 127 20.69 9.83 6.27
C GLY A 127 19.59 9.89 7.32
N TYR A 128 18.69 8.88 7.37
CA TYR A 128 17.59 8.83 8.34
C TYR A 128 17.85 7.80 9.43
N GLU A 129 17.86 8.24 10.68
CA GLU A 129 17.95 7.33 11.84
C GLU A 129 16.65 6.57 12.06
N GLN A 130 15.51 7.21 11.82
CA GLN A 130 14.17 6.67 12.08
C GLN A 130 13.18 7.10 11.01
N ALA A 131 12.15 6.29 10.76
CA ALA A 131 11.07 6.59 9.82
C ALA A 131 9.70 6.21 10.40
N ASP A 132 8.65 6.83 9.88
CA ASP A 132 7.32 6.26 9.89
C ASP A 132 7.25 5.19 8.80
N VAL A 133 6.61 4.06 9.09
CA VAL A 133 6.58 2.95 8.13
C VAL A 133 5.13 2.58 7.82
N LEU A 134 4.77 2.62 6.54
CA LEU A 134 3.48 2.12 6.06
C LEU A 134 3.70 0.90 5.18
N GLY A 135 2.98 -0.18 5.49
CA GLY A 135 3.00 -1.38 4.64
C GLY A 135 1.60 -1.83 4.25
N ILE A 136 1.41 -2.06 2.95
CA ILE A 136 0.16 -2.62 2.40
C ILE A 136 0.32 -4.09 2.08
N SER A 137 -0.65 -4.93 2.47
CA SER A 137 -0.71 -6.35 2.09
C SER A 137 0.58 -7.10 2.46
N TRP A 138 1.30 -7.68 1.50
CA TRP A 138 2.62 -8.29 1.69
C TRP A 138 3.62 -7.32 2.33
N GLY A 139 3.61 -6.05 1.91
CA GLY A 139 4.44 -5.00 2.49
C GLY A 139 4.10 -4.71 3.95
N GLY A 140 2.86 -4.97 4.37
CA GLY A 140 2.47 -4.92 5.77
C GLY A 140 3.15 -6.01 6.62
N GLY A 141 3.37 -7.21 6.04
CA GLY A 141 4.20 -8.25 6.66
C GLY A 141 5.65 -7.79 6.81
N LEU A 142 6.21 -7.15 5.78
CA LEU A 142 7.56 -6.58 5.82
C LEU A 142 7.67 -5.48 6.87
N ALA A 143 6.70 -4.57 6.94
CA ALA A 143 6.66 -3.49 7.92
C ALA A 143 6.58 -4.02 9.35
N GLN A 144 5.75 -5.05 9.62
CA GLN A 144 5.68 -5.75 10.90
C GLN A 144 7.04 -6.39 11.25
N GLN A 145 7.66 -7.10 10.30
CA GLN A 145 8.97 -7.73 10.53
C GLN A 145 10.05 -6.68 10.80
N PHE A 146 10.02 -5.54 10.11
CA PHE A 146 10.97 -4.45 10.34
C PHE A 146 10.79 -3.85 11.73
N ALA A 147 9.57 -3.51 12.13
CA ALA A 147 9.26 -2.95 13.45
C ALA A 147 9.59 -3.92 14.60
N LEU A 148 9.46 -5.24 14.39
CA LEU A 148 9.83 -6.27 15.37
C LEU A 148 11.34 -6.48 15.49
N SER A 149 12.10 -6.31 14.39
CA SER A 149 13.55 -6.58 14.35
C SER A 149 14.39 -5.33 14.62
N ARG A 150 13.86 -4.16 14.33
CA ARG A 150 14.53 -2.86 14.42
C ARG A 150 13.58 -1.82 15.03
N PRO A 151 13.09 -2.02 16.25
CA PRO A 151 12.07 -1.15 16.85
C PRO A 151 12.53 0.30 16.97
N ASP A 152 13.82 0.54 17.11
CA ASP A 152 14.41 1.88 17.22
C ASP A 152 14.42 2.66 15.90
N ARG A 153 14.23 1.96 14.77
CA ARG A 153 14.18 2.54 13.43
C ARG A 153 12.77 2.91 12.97
N VAL A 154 11.74 2.57 13.74
CA VAL A 154 10.33 2.80 13.40
C VAL A 154 9.68 3.69 14.46
N ARG A 155 9.35 4.93 14.07
CA ARG A 155 8.65 5.88 14.95
C ARG A 155 7.18 5.53 15.10
N ARG A 156 6.49 5.31 13.98
CA ARG A 156 5.09 4.90 13.89
C ARG A 156 4.91 3.86 12.81
N LEU A 157 3.94 2.99 12.98
CA LEU A 157 3.63 1.90 12.05
C LEU A 157 2.20 2.04 11.52
N VAL A 158 2.03 1.97 10.20
CA VAL A 158 0.72 1.93 9.54
C VAL A 158 0.60 0.63 8.76
N LEU A 159 -0.41 -0.16 9.09
CA LEU A 159 -0.69 -1.47 8.48
C LEU A 159 -1.98 -1.41 7.70
N VAL A 160 -1.92 -1.58 6.38
CA VAL A 160 -3.06 -1.44 5.49
C VAL A 160 -3.36 -2.76 4.80
N ALA A 161 -4.61 -3.23 4.85
CA ALA A 161 -5.08 -4.44 4.15
C ALA A 161 -4.09 -5.61 4.29
N THR A 162 -3.63 -5.90 5.52
CA THR A 162 -2.59 -6.88 5.82
C THR A 162 -2.97 -7.80 6.97
N ALA A 163 -2.14 -8.83 7.18
CA ALA A 163 -2.39 -9.89 8.14
C ALA A 163 -1.10 -10.32 8.87
N PRO A 164 -1.20 -11.12 9.93
CA PRO A 164 -0.03 -11.60 10.67
C PRO A 164 0.74 -12.75 9.99
N GLY A 165 0.54 -13.00 8.69
CA GLY A 165 1.25 -14.02 7.93
C GLY A 165 0.60 -15.40 7.96
N ALA A 166 1.37 -16.48 8.01
CA ALA A 166 0.90 -17.87 7.83
C ALA A 166 -0.21 -18.32 8.80
N LEU A 167 -0.33 -17.68 9.96
CA LEU A 167 -1.39 -17.96 10.95
C LEU A 167 -2.59 -17.00 10.83
N MET A 168 -2.76 -16.34 9.69
CA MET A 168 -3.93 -15.51 9.42
C MET A 168 -5.19 -16.35 9.19
N VAL A 169 -6.36 -15.76 9.40
CA VAL A 169 -7.61 -16.28 8.84
C VAL A 169 -7.55 -16.06 7.33
N PRO A 170 -7.55 -17.12 6.52
CA PRO A 170 -7.35 -17.01 5.08
C PRO A 170 -8.55 -16.34 4.39
N GLY A 171 -8.29 -15.68 3.27
CA GLY A 171 -9.32 -15.27 2.34
C GLY A 171 -9.94 -16.47 1.61
N HIS A 172 -10.90 -16.19 0.71
CA HIS A 172 -11.60 -17.26 -0.02
C HIS A 172 -10.60 -18.07 -0.87
N PRO A 173 -10.66 -19.42 -0.89
CA PRO A 173 -9.70 -20.27 -1.62
C PRO A 173 -9.53 -19.91 -3.10
N ARG A 174 -10.62 -19.56 -3.82
CA ARG A 174 -10.55 -19.13 -5.22
C ARG A 174 -9.72 -17.86 -5.39
N VAL A 175 -9.85 -16.91 -4.47
CA VAL A 175 -9.08 -15.66 -4.45
C VAL A 175 -7.60 -15.96 -4.24
N LEU A 176 -7.28 -16.82 -3.25
CA LEU A 176 -5.90 -17.21 -2.96
C LEU A 176 -5.25 -17.96 -4.12
N LEU A 177 -5.98 -18.85 -4.80
CA LEU A 177 -5.48 -19.53 -6.00
C LEU A 177 -5.13 -18.55 -7.13
N ARG A 178 -5.92 -17.49 -7.34
CA ARG A 178 -5.62 -16.44 -8.31
C ARG A 178 -4.36 -15.64 -7.94
N MET A 179 -4.02 -15.58 -6.65
CA MET A 179 -2.80 -14.93 -6.14
C MET A 179 -1.53 -15.74 -6.38
N LEU A 180 -1.61 -17.04 -6.73
CA LEU A 180 -0.43 -17.88 -6.95
C LEU A 180 0.35 -17.53 -8.22
N THR A 181 -0.24 -16.75 -9.14
CA THR A 181 0.43 -16.36 -10.38
C THR A 181 0.42 -14.84 -10.57
N PRO A 182 1.44 -14.27 -11.26
CA PRO A 182 1.47 -12.84 -11.56
C PRO A 182 0.57 -12.45 -12.75
N ARG A 183 -0.36 -13.30 -13.20
CA ARG A 183 -1.16 -13.07 -14.41
C ARG A 183 -1.88 -11.72 -14.38
N ARG A 184 -2.47 -11.34 -13.25
CA ARG A 184 -3.17 -10.06 -13.08
C ARG A 184 -2.29 -8.83 -13.28
N HIS A 185 -0.96 -8.97 -13.10
CA HIS A 185 0.01 -7.89 -13.35
C HIS A 185 0.52 -7.87 -14.79
N ARG A 186 0.23 -8.88 -15.60
CA ARG A 186 0.75 -9.06 -16.96
C ARG A 186 -0.30 -9.02 -18.06
N ASP A 187 -1.55 -9.30 -17.69
CA ASP A 187 -2.71 -9.39 -18.59
C ASP A 187 -3.79 -8.41 -18.11
N PRO A 188 -3.89 -7.23 -18.76
CA PRO A 188 -4.88 -6.21 -18.37
C PRO A 188 -6.33 -6.70 -18.47
N GLY A 189 -6.64 -7.51 -19.48
CA GLY A 189 -7.98 -8.09 -19.64
C GLY A 189 -8.32 -9.05 -18.50
N TYR A 190 -7.37 -9.89 -18.12
CA TYR A 190 -7.54 -10.76 -16.95
C TYR A 190 -7.63 -9.96 -15.65
N ALA A 191 -6.83 -8.90 -15.49
CA ALA A 191 -6.91 -8.03 -14.31
C ALA A 191 -8.31 -7.45 -14.14
N ALA A 192 -8.90 -6.87 -15.18
CA ALA A 192 -10.27 -6.36 -15.16
C ALA A 192 -11.30 -7.47 -14.88
N HIS A 193 -11.16 -8.63 -15.54
CA HIS A 193 -12.09 -9.75 -15.37
C HIS A 193 -12.17 -10.26 -13.91
N VAL A 194 -11.05 -10.28 -13.19
CA VAL A 194 -11.00 -10.81 -11.82
C VAL A 194 -11.08 -9.73 -10.73
N ALA A 195 -11.10 -8.45 -11.10
CA ALA A 195 -10.92 -7.33 -10.19
C ALA A 195 -11.90 -7.35 -9.01
N GLY A 196 -13.19 -7.44 -9.28
CA GLY A 196 -14.23 -7.39 -8.25
C GLY A 196 -14.17 -8.58 -7.29
N GLU A 197 -13.90 -9.79 -7.82
CA GLU A 197 -13.76 -11.00 -6.99
C GLU A 197 -12.48 -10.96 -6.16
N LEU A 198 -11.39 -10.39 -6.75
CA LEU A 198 -10.07 -10.44 -6.15
C LEU A 198 -9.82 -9.32 -5.14
N TYR A 199 -10.31 -8.11 -5.42
CA TYR A 199 -9.98 -6.93 -4.62
C TYR A 199 -11.15 -6.35 -3.83
N GLY A 200 -12.39 -6.66 -4.20
CA GLY A 200 -13.59 -6.09 -3.56
C GLY A 200 -13.72 -4.58 -3.72
N GLY A 201 -14.54 -3.94 -2.90
CA GLY A 201 -14.68 -2.49 -2.82
C GLY A 201 -14.81 -1.79 -4.17
N SER A 202 -14.09 -0.70 -4.38
CA SER A 202 -14.07 0.08 -5.63
C SER A 202 -13.79 -0.77 -6.87
N ALA A 203 -12.99 -1.84 -6.76
CA ALA A 203 -12.70 -2.73 -7.88
C ALA A 203 -13.88 -3.64 -8.25
N ARG A 204 -14.86 -3.81 -7.35
CA ARG A 204 -16.11 -4.51 -7.63
C ARG A 204 -17.10 -3.60 -8.35
N GLU A 205 -17.13 -2.32 -7.98
CA GLU A 205 -17.98 -1.31 -8.60
C GLU A 205 -17.47 -0.94 -10.00
N ASP A 206 -16.16 -0.75 -10.14
CA ASP A 206 -15.49 -0.45 -11.41
C ASP A 206 -14.20 -1.27 -11.59
N PRO A 207 -14.26 -2.41 -12.30
CA PRO A 207 -13.10 -3.27 -12.54
C PRO A 207 -11.95 -2.58 -13.31
N ILE A 208 -12.24 -1.48 -14.01
CA ILE A 208 -11.25 -0.71 -14.76
C ILE A 208 -10.27 -0.02 -13.82
N VAL A 209 -10.73 0.41 -12.65
CA VAL A 209 -9.87 1.02 -11.62
C VAL A 209 -8.71 0.08 -11.25
N ALA A 210 -9.00 -1.18 -10.95
CA ALA A 210 -7.96 -2.16 -10.61
C ALA A 210 -7.00 -2.42 -11.77
N ARG A 211 -7.53 -2.53 -13.02
CA ARG A 211 -6.71 -2.68 -14.22
C ARG A 211 -5.75 -1.49 -14.37
N ASP A 212 -6.25 -0.28 -14.29
CA ASP A 212 -5.46 0.92 -14.53
C ASP A 212 -4.41 1.13 -13.44
N LEU A 213 -4.75 0.90 -12.18
CA LEU A 213 -3.79 0.93 -11.07
C LEU A 213 -2.65 -0.09 -11.25
N LEU A 214 -2.93 -1.28 -11.78
CA LEU A 214 -1.94 -2.33 -11.96
C LEU A 214 -1.14 -2.23 -13.26
N HIS A 215 -1.67 -1.57 -14.30
CA HIS A 215 -1.06 -1.60 -15.63
C HIS A 215 -0.68 -0.23 -16.19
N ALA A 216 -1.42 0.84 -15.87
CA ALA A 216 -1.13 2.16 -16.43
C ALA A 216 0.08 2.83 -15.76
N THR A 217 0.34 2.52 -14.50
CA THR A 217 1.36 3.20 -13.69
C THR A 217 2.50 2.30 -13.26
N THR A 218 2.27 0.99 -13.07
CA THR A 218 3.28 0.09 -12.49
C THR A 218 4.26 -0.44 -13.54
N ARG A 219 5.51 -0.64 -13.12
CA ARG A 219 6.54 -1.31 -13.92
C ARG A 219 6.56 -2.80 -13.64
N LEU A 220 6.57 -3.59 -14.71
CA LEU A 220 6.68 -5.04 -14.58
C LEU A 220 8.15 -5.44 -14.40
N GLY A 221 8.42 -6.15 -13.32
CA GLY A 221 9.66 -6.91 -13.14
C GLY A 221 9.59 -8.31 -13.76
N PRO A 222 10.68 -9.10 -13.70
CA PRO A 222 10.67 -10.49 -14.12
C PRO A 222 9.72 -11.32 -13.25
N ALA A 223 9.05 -12.32 -13.84
CA ALA A 223 8.06 -13.16 -13.12
C ALA A 223 8.66 -13.81 -11.85
N ARG A 224 9.94 -14.16 -11.87
CA ARG A 224 10.63 -14.75 -10.70
C ARG A 224 10.61 -13.84 -9.47
N GLY A 225 10.61 -12.51 -9.65
CA GLY A 225 10.50 -11.57 -8.52
C GLY A 225 9.19 -11.71 -7.75
N TYR A 226 8.09 -11.92 -8.48
CA TYR A 226 6.79 -12.22 -7.87
C TYR A 226 6.82 -13.52 -7.05
N TYR A 227 7.37 -14.57 -7.64
CA TYR A 227 7.48 -15.87 -6.95
C TYR A 227 8.42 -15.80 -5.74
N TYR A 228 9.47 -14.98 -5.80
CA TYR A 228 10.34 -14.76 -4.65
C TYR A 228 9.61 -14.05 -3.50
N GLN A 229 8.72 -13.12 -3.79
CA GLN A 229 7.86 -12.53 -2.76
C GLN A 229 6.86 -13.56 -2.18
N LEU A 230 6.26 -14.43 -3.01
CA LEU A 230 5.40 -15.52 -2.51
C LEU A 230 6.17 -16.47 -1.58
N ILE A 231 7.35 -16.92 -2.02
CA ILE A 231 8.20 -17.83 -1.25
C ILE A 231 8.67 -17.16 0.05
N SER A 232 8.98 -15.87 0.02
CA SER A 232 9.53 -15.14 1.16
C SER A 232 8.63 -15.11 2.39
N ILE A 233 7.31 -15.22 2.19
CA ILE A 233 6.33 -15.17 3.27
C ILE A 233 5.87 -16.56 3.73
N LEU A 234 6.31 -17.63 3.05
CA LEU A 234 5.94 -18.99 3.44
C LEU A 234 6.45 -19.30 4.86
N GLY A 235 5.54 -19.78 5.71
CA GLY A 235 5.83 -20.09 7.10
C GLY A 235 6.12 -18.89 7.99
N TRP A 236 6.21 -17.67 7.43
CA TRP A 236 6.40 -16.47 8.24
C TRP A 236 5.10 -16.08 8.97
N THR A 237 5.22 -15.72 10.23
CA THR A 237 4.13 -15.12 11.00
C THR A 237 4.66 -14.16 12.06
N SER A 238 3.96 -13.05 12.24
CA SER A 238 4.17 -12.12 13.33
C SER A 238 3.29 -12.43 14.56
N LEU A 239 2.25 -13.27 14.39
CA LEU A 239 1.16 -13.43 15.37
C LEU A 239 1.64 -13.57 16.82
N PRO A 240 2.57 -14.50 17.18
CA PRO A 240 3.03 -14.66 18.57
C PRO A 240 3.91 -13.50 19.04
N ARG A 241 4.37 -12.64 18.14
CA ARG A 241 5.26 -11.51 18.45
C ARG A 241 4.55 -10.14 18.41
N LEU A 242 3.29 -10.06 17.96
CA LEU A 242 2.51 -8.82 17.91
C LEU A 242 2.46 -8.06 19.26
N PRO A 243 2.35 -8.73 20.42
CA PRO A 243 2.40 -8.02 21.71
C PRO A 243 3.74 -7.30 22.00
N ARG A 244 4.80 -7.62 21.25
CA ARG A 244 6.14 -7.01 21.37
C ARG A 244 6.34 -5.82 20.41
N LEU A 245 5.37 -5.51 19.55
CA LEU A 245 5.42 -4.31 18.72
C LEU A 245 5.40 -3.07 19.61
N ARG A 246 6.46 -2.26 19.52
CA ARG A 246 6.64 -1.06 20.34
C ARG A 246 6.06 0.20 19.72
N PRO A 247 6.20 0.43 18.40
CA PRO A 247 5.69 1.65 17.79
C PRO A 247 4.16 1.76 17.93
N PRO A 248 3.63 2.97 18.15
CA PRO A 248 2.21 3.24 17.95
C PRO A 248 1.81 2.77 16.54
N THR A 249 0.69 2.05 16.45
CA THR A 249 0.31 1.34 15.22
C THR A 249 -1.12 1.72 14.80
N LEU A 250 -1.27 2.22 13.58
CA LEU A 250 -2.58 2.37 12.93
C LEU A 250 -2.83 1.16 12.02
N ILE A 251 -3.97 0.51 12.19
CA ILE A 251 -4.42 -0.60 11.35
C ILE A 251 -5.60 -0.11 10.51
N LEU A 252 -5.46 -0.17 9.20
CA LEU A 252 -6.49 0.18 8.21
C LEU A 252 -6.94 -1.07 7.48
N ALA A 253 -8.23 -1.40 7.54
CA ALA A 253 -8.76 -2.61 6.91
C ALA A 253 -10.09 -2.32 6.19
N GLY A 254 -10.23 -2.80 4.97
CA GLY A 254 -11.49 -2.79 4.25
C GLY A 254 -12.47 -3.85 4.78
N ASP A 255 -13.74 -3.52 4.81
CA ASP A 255 -14.81 -4.45 5.20
C ASP A 255 -15.18 -5.45 4.07
N ASP A 256 -14.87 -5.10 2.80
CA ASP A 256 -15.05 -5.94 1.61
C ASP A 256 -13.70 -6.37 0.98
N ASP A 257 -12.70 -6.72 1.79
CA ASP A 257 -11.41 -7.24 1.32
C ASP A 257 -11.43 -8.77 1.22
N PRO A 258 -11.48 -9.35 -0.02
CA PRO A 258 -11.56 -10.80 -0.19
C PRO A 258 -10.22 -11.52 -0.01
N ILE A 259 -9.08 -10.80 -0.08
CA ILE A 259 -7.72 -11.35 0.10
C ILE A 259 -7.40 -11.46 1.58
N ILE A 260 -7.64 -10.36 2.31
CA ILE A 260 -7.32 -10.25 3.73
C ILE A 260 -8.59 -9.90 4.52
N PRO A 261 -9.35 -10.90 4.97
CA PRO A 261 -10.57 -10.65 5.74
C PRO A 261 -10.31 -9.75 6.96
N VAL A 262 -11.23 -8.80 7.19
CA VAL A 262 -11.15 -7.78 8.27
C VAL A 262 -10.94 -8.37 9.67
N VAL A 263 -11.29 -9.64 9.88
CA VAL A 263 -11.04 -10.35 11.15
C VAL A 263 -9.55 -10.38 11.51
N ASN A 264 -8.66 -10.41 10.51
CA ASN A 264 -7.21 -10.37 10.75
C ASN A 264 -6.78 -9.03 11.37
N ALA A 265 -7.34 -7.92 10.90
CA ALA A 265 -7.11 -6.61 11.48
C ALA A 265 -7.60 -6.53 12.93
N ARG A 266 -8.77 -7.10 13.23
CA ARG A 266 -9.31 -7.20 14.60
C ARG A 266 -8.43 -8.04 15.53
N ILE A 267 -7.87 -9.15 15.02
CA ILE A 267 -6.92 -9.99 15.76
C ILE A 267 -5.64 -9.22 16.05
N MET A 268 -5.06 -8.56 15.03
CA MET A 268 -3.86 -7.74 15.21
C MET A 268 -4.10 -6.62 16.21
N HIS A 269 -5.23 -5.92 16.12
CA HIS A 269 -5.59 -4.84 17.05
C HIS A 269 -5.67 -5.34 18.51
N ARG A 270 -6.24 -6.51 18.75
CA ARG A 270 -6.31 -7.09 20.10
C ARG A 270 -4.94 -7.46 20.67
N LEU A 271 -3.97 -7.79 19.83
CA LEU A 271 -2.66 -8.26 20.25
C LEU A 271 -1.60 -7.14 20.30
N ILE A 272 -1.73 -6.10 19.48
CA ILE A 272 -0.81 -4.96 19.46
C ILE A 272 -1.25 -3.95 20.53
N ARG A 273 -0.48 -3.80 21.60
CA ARG A 273 -0.85 -3.01 22.78
C ARG A 273 -1.15 -1.54 22.48
N ARG A 274 -0.39 -0.92 21.56
CA ARG A 274 -0.52 0.50 21.19
C ARG A 274 -1.05 0.60 19.76
N SER A 275 -2.26 0.12 19.53
CA SER A 275 -2.86 0.17 18.19
C SER A 275 -4.24 0.83 18.17
N THR A 276 -4.53 1.48 17.07
CA THR A 276 -5.86 1.97 16.69
C THR A 276 -6.29 1.22 15.44
N LEU A 277 -7.53 0.74 15.41
CA LEU A 277 -8.12 0.07 14.27
C LEU A 277 -9.14 1.02 13.60
N HIS A 278 -8.98 1.25 12.32
CA HIS A 278 -9.95 1.93 11.48
C HIS A 278 -10.42 0.97 10.37
N VAL A 279 -11.67 0.53 10.46
CA VAL A 279 -12.32 -0.27 9.40
C VAL A 279 -13.04 0.71 8.47
N TYR A 280 -12.67 0.65 7.19
CA TYR A 280 -13.29 1.50 6.17
C TYR A 280 -14.15 0.66 5.22
N GLN A 281 -15.15 1.30 4.63
CA GLN A 281 -15.94 0.72 3.53
C GLN A 281 -15.06 0.60 2.30
N GLY A 282 -14.84 -0.63 1.80
CA GLY A 282 -14.04 -0.85 0.61
C GLY A 282 -13.18 -2.11 0.66
N GLY A 283 -12.38 -2.29 -0.39
CA GLY A 283 -11.60 -3.51 -0.64
C GLY A 283 -10.09 -3.37 -0.39
N HIS A 284 -9.36 -4.24 -1.09
CA HIS A 284 -7.91 -4.38 -0.91
C HIS A 284 -7.06 -3.24 -1.52
N LEU A 285 -7.59 -2.54 -2.55
CA LEU A 285 -6.85 -1.51 -3.30
C LEU A 285 -7.21 -0.07 -2.90
N GLU A 286 -8.05 0.14 -1.90
CA GLU A 286 -8.59 1.46 -1.57
C GLU A 286 -7.53 2.52 -1.25
N LEU A 287 -6.36 2.13 -0.72
CA LEU A 287 -5.28 3.09 -0.48
C LEU A 287 -4.81 3.79 -1.77
N ALA A 288 -4.95 3.13 -2.92
CA ALA A 288 -4.60 3.68 -4.23
C ALA A 288 -5.84 4.13 -5.03
N ALA A 289 -7.00 3.51 -4.81
CA ALA A 289 -8.25 3.79 -5.53
C ALA A 289 -9.00 5.00 -4.95
N ASP A 290 -8.99 5.17 -3.62
CA ASP A 290 -9.58 6.31 -2.90
C ASP A 290 -8.56 6.90 -1.90
N PRO A 291 -7.45 7.47 -2.42
CA PRO A 291 -6.30 7.83 -1.60
C PRO A 291 -6.60 8.99 -0.62
N GLU A 292 -7.47 9.93 -0.98
CA GLU A 292 -7.73 11.14 -0.16
C GLU A 292 -8.34 10.78 1.19
N ARG A 293 -9.29 9.85 1.20
CA ARG A 293 -9.93 9.39 2.43
C ARG A 293 -8.94 8.73 3.38
N LEU A 294 -8.08 7.86 2.87
CA LEU A 294 -7.13 7.13 3.71
C LEU A 294 -5.88 7.95 4.05
N ALA A 295 -5.44 8.85 3.15
CA ALA A 295 -4.33 9.76 3.44
C ALA A 295 -4.62 10.68 4.61
N SER A 296 -5.86 11.20 4.72
CA SER A 296 -6.30 12.02 5.86
C SER A 296 -6.14 11.29 7.19
N ALA A 297 -6.60 10.04 7.28
CA ALA A 297 -6.49 9.22 8.50
C ALA A 297 -5.02 8.90 8.84
N VAL A 298 -4.22 8.59 7.82
CA VAL A 298 -2.77 8.33 7.99
C VAL A 298 -2.07 9.59 8.47
N GLN A 299 -2.30 10.75 7.85
CA GLN A 299 -1.67 12.01 8.25
C GLN A 299 -2.02 12.39 9.70
N ALA A 300 -3.31 12.35 10.06
CA ALA A 300 -3.75 12.63 11.41
C ALA A 300 -3.04 11.74 12.45
N PHE A 301 -2.87 10.43 12.13
CA PHE A 301 -2.13 9.52 13.00
C PHE A 301 -0.63 9.83 13.05
N LEU A 302 0.01 10.16 11.92
CA LEU A 302 1.45 10.44 11.86
C LEU A 302 1.83 11.77 12.50
N ASP A 303 0.91 12.73 12.57
CA ASP A 303 1.13 14.07 13.12
C ASP A 303 0.61 14.24 14.55
N ALA A 304 -0.11 13.27 15.11
CA ALA A 304 -0.58 13.34 16.49
C ALA A 304 0.60 13.46 17.49
N ASP A 305 0.48 14.31 18.51
CA ASP A 305 1.51 14.41 19.56
C ASP A 305 1.57 13.13 20.41
N LEU A 306 2.76 12.57 20.58
CA LEU A 306 2.97 11.37 21.41
C LEU A 306 2.83 11.66 22.92
N THR A 307 2.79 12.94 23.29
CA THR A 307 2.70 13.39 24.69
C THR A 307 1.27 13.31 25.26
N ALA A 308 0.25 13.20 24.39
CA ALA A 308 -1.15 13.18 24.81
C ALA A 308 -1.68 11.81 25.29
N ASP A 309 -0.93 10.71 25.09
CA ASP A 309 -1.39 9.32 25.36
C ASP A 309 -0.83 8.72 26.66
N GLY A 310 -0.28 9.53 27.53
CA GLY A 310 0.31 9.17 28.83
C GLY A 310 -0.63 9.21 30.04
N SER A 311 -1.92 9.47 29.86
CA SER A 311 -2.86 9.59 30.98
C SER A 311 -4.25 9.08 30.63
N GLN A 312 -4.42 7.75 30.66
CA GLN A 312 -5.68 7.15 31.13
C GLN A 312 -5.35 5.93 31.99
N PRO A 313 -5.98 5.83 33.16
CA PRO A 313 -5.69 4.83 34.17
C PRO A 313 -6.14 3.44 33.79
#